data_e8b3736b69f67f8a969d4b8924b6d80d
#
_entry.id   e8b3736b69f67f8a969d4b8924b6d80d
#
_cell.length_a   1.000
_cell.length_b   1.000
_cell.length_c   1.000
_cell.angle_alpha   90.00
_cell.angle_beta   90.00
_cell.angle_gamma   90.00
#
_symmetry.space_group_name_H-M   'P 1'
#
loop_
_entity.id
_entity.type
_entity.pdbx_description
1 polymer ?
#
loop_
_entity_poly.entity_id
_entity_poly.type
_entity_poly.pdbx_seq_one_letter_code
_entity_poly.pdbx_strand_id
1 'polypeptide(L)'
;MNLDQRNDDQPIRSGELPVVAGPSEDLSALSADDEFEETPFSKWILPISLFVATIFTTLWAGAYQAYNGPIHGPVNFLLEHPETLWHGIPFAATLLIILVTHECGHYVLSRIHRVPASLPLFIPGPPYFIGTFGAIIRLRGPILNRRALFDIGVAGPLAGFIAAVVALIIGLNLSTVVDRTTTHGLQLGEPLLLQFISWLVVGSLPPQADIVLHPIGFAAWFGLFVTSLNLIPIGQLDGGHVAYALWGTRQRTIAFAIVPVLIVLGFVGWPGWWLWAFMAGLWGFGHPP
;
A
#
# COMPACT_ATOMS: atom_id res chain seq x y z
N MET A 1 32.14 74.57 -23.54
CA MET A 1 31.17 74.93 -24.57
C MET A 1 31.39 73.93 -25.73
N ASN A 2 30.74 72.89 -25.83
CA ASN A 2 30.03 72.38 -26.98
C ASN A 2 29.35 71.05 -26.62
N LEU A 3 28.08 71.09 -26.76
CA LEU A 3 27.09 70.05 -26.55
C LEU A 3 27.06 69.13 -27.79
N ASP A 4 26.69 67.93 -27.50
CA ASP A 4 25.76 67.16 -28.33
C ASP A 4 26.24 66.56 -29.66
N GLN A 5 26.34 65.28 -29.71
CA GLN A 5 25.73 64.46 -30.78
C GLN A 5 25.55 63.03 -30.33
N ARG A 6 24.33 62.77 -29.86
CA ARG A 6 23.81 61.43 -29.83
C ARG A 6 23.63 60.92 -31.26
N ASN A 7 24.23 59.81 -31.56
CA ASN A 7 23.92 59.03 -32.75
C ASN A 7 23.04 57.81 -32.36
N ASP A 8 21.74 58.07 -32.40
CA ASP A 8 20.70 57.06 -32.32
C ASP A 8 20.50 56.45 -33.69
N ASP A 9 21.26 55.45 -34.08
CA ASP A 9 20.88 54.52 -35.17
C ASP A 9 21.85 53.31 -35.20
N GLN A 10 21.71 52.41 -34.29
CA GLN A 10 22.18 51.03 -34.50
C GLN A 10 21.05 50.03 -34.18
N PRO A 11 20.74 49.12 -35.11
CA PRO A 11 19.72 48.11 -34.88
C PRO A 11 20.19 47.13 -33.81
N ILE A 12 19.29 46.89 -32.85
CA ILE A 12 19.42 45.89 -31.82
C ILE A 12 19.64 44.52 -32.50
N ARG A 13 20.86 44.01 -32.44
CA ARG A 13 21.15 42.60 -32.79
C ARG A 13 20.49 41.70 -31.73
N SER A 14 19.55 40.94 -32.19
CA SER A 14 18.88 39.88 -31.46
C SER A 14 19.88 38.87 -30.86
N GLY A 15 19.86 38.75 -29.55
CA GLY A 15 19.95 37.49 -28.85
C GLY A 15 21.30 36.82 -28.76
N GLU A 16 22.18 37.33 -27.94
CA GLU A 16 23.11 36.48 -27.19
C GLU A 16 23.11 36.99 -25.75
N LEU A 17 22.32 36.30 -24.91
CA LEU A 17 22.49 36.41 -23.46
C LEU A 17 23.88 35.88 -23.13
N PRO A 18 24.68 36.55 -22.31
CA PRO A 18 25.94 35.99 -21.85
C PRO A 18 25.65 34.69 -21.10
N VAL A 19 26.13 33.59 -21.64
CA VAL A 19 26.22 32.33 -20.93
C VAL A 19 27.20 32.59 -19.79
N VAL A 20 26.65 32.78 -18.58
CA VAL A 20 27.44 32.72 -17.36
C VAL A 20 27.83 31.23 -17.25
N ALA A 21 29.07 30.94 -17.69
CA ALA A 21 29.70 29.67 -17.39
C ALA A 21 29.87 29.61 -15.85
N GLY A 22 28.86 29.04 -15.18
CA GLY A 22 29.03 28.52 -13.83
C GLY A 22 30.10 27.41 -13.88
N PRO A 23 30.82 27.18 -12.82
CA PRO A 23 31.78 26.09 -12.79
C PRO A 23 31.06 24.81 -13.23
N SER A 24 31.62 24.16 -14.25
CA SER A 24 31.19 22.84 -14.66
C SER A 24 31.54 21.89 -13.50
N GLU A 25 30.64 21.81 -12.52
CA GLU A 25 30.65 20.69 -11.60
C GLU A 25 30.50 19.45 -12.45
N ASP A 26 31.53 18.66 -12.42
CA ASP A 26 31.67 17.43 -13.18
C ASP A 26 30.56 16.48 -12.73
N LEU A 27 29.41 16.50 -13.41
CA LEU A 27 28.28 15.64 -13.14
C LEU A 27 28.65 14.15 -13.24
N SER A 28 29.83 13.83 -13.79
CA SER A 28 30.37 12.48 -13.79
C SER A 28 30.90 12.05 -12.41
N ALA A 29 31.26 13.00 -11.54
CA ALA A 29 31.67 12.73 -10.17
C ALA A 29 30.49 12.50 -9.22
N LEU A 30 29.29 13.03 -9.55
CA LEU A 30 28.06 12.79 -8.75
C LEU A 30 27.38 11.46 -9.04
N SER A 31 27.82 10.74 -10.05
CA SER A 31 27.20 9.46 -10.46
C SER A 31 27.95 8.19 -9.99
N ALA A 32 29.09 8.32 -9.33
CA ALA A 32 29.95 7.18 -9.08
C ALA A 32 30.07 6.75 -7.60
N ASP A 33 29.74 7.60 -6.63
CA ASP A 33 30.18 7.34 -5.26
C ASP A 33 29.09 7.09 -4.22
N ASP A 34 27.81 7.06 -4.60
CA ASP A 34 26.73 6.64 -3.70
C ASP A 34 26.03 5.35 -4.17
N GLU A 35 26.72 4.41 -4.80
CA GLU A 35 26.35 3.01 -4.70
C GLU A 35 26.58 2.62 -3.22
N PHE A 36 25.55 2.78 -2.39
CA PHE A 36 25.47 2.11 -1.11
C PHE A 36 25.73 0.64 -1.38
N GLU A 37 26.95 0.16 -1.16
CA GLU A 37 27.30 -1.25 -1.22
C GLU A 37 26.37 -1.97 -0.27
N GLU A 38 25.33 -2.59 -0.83
CA GLU A 38 24.43 -3.40 -0.05
C GLU A 38 25.20 -4.52 0.58
N THR A 39 25.35 -4.44 1.87
CA THR A 39 25.89 -5.58 2.64
C THR A 39 24.97 -6.78 2.41
N PRO A 40 25.50 -8.02 2.38
CA PRO A 40 24.67 -9.24 2.29
C PRO A 40 23.55 -9.27 3.33
N PHE A 41 23.76 -8.65 4.48
CA PHE A 41 22.77 -8.49 5.53
C PHE A 41 21.57 -7.65 5.06
N SER A 42 21.81 -6.48 4.49
CA SER A 42 20.73 -5.59 4.00
C SER A 42 19.99 -6.20 2.80
N LYS A 43 20.73 -6.88 1.92
CA LYS A 43 20.19 -7.41 0.66
C LYS A 43 19.34 -8.66 0.84
N TRP A 44 19.74 -9.58 1.71
CA TRP A 44 19.12 -10.91 1.81
C TRP A 44 18.64 -11.25 3.22
N ILE A 45 19.48 -11.06 4.23
CA ILE A 45 19.17 -11.52 5.58
C ILE A 45 17.99 -10.76 6.16
N LEU A 46 18.00 -9.44 6.06
CA LEU A 46 16.92 -8.59 6.59
C LEU A 46 15.55 -8.88 5.92
N PRO A 47 15.42 -8.91 4.58
CA PRO A 47 14.14 -9.25 3.96
C PRO A 47 13.61 -10.64 4.34
N ILE A 48 14.51 -11.65 4.38
CA ILE A 48 14.14 -13.02 4.74
C ILE A 48 13.71 -13.11 6.21
N SER A 49 14.48 -12.50 7.13
CA SER A 49 14.13 -12.54 8.55
C SER A 49 12.81 -11.85 8.87
N LEU A 50 12.56 -10.71 8.23
CA LEU A 50 11.29 -9.98 8.36
C LEU A 50 10.13 -10.78 7.76
N PHE A 51 10.33 -11.46 6.63
CA PHE A 51 9.32 -12.31 6.02
C PHE A 51 8.97 -13.50 6.93
N VAL A 52 9.97 -14.18 7.49
CA VAL A 52 9.76 -15.27 8.45
C VAL A 52 9.03 -14.78 9.71
N ALA A 53 9.42 -13.63 10.24
CA ALA A 53 8.73 -13.01 11.37
C ALA A 53 7.27 -12.68 11.02
N THR A 54 7.01 -12.18 9.79
CA THR A 54 5.65 -11.88 9.32
C THR A 54 4.81 -13.14 9.14
N ILE A 55 5.39 -14.24 8.65
CA ILE A 55 4.69 -15.54 8.61
C ILE A 55 4.25 -15.93 10.01
N PHE A 56 5.13 -15.83 11.00
CA PHE A 56 4.80 -16.21 12.37
C PHE A 56 3.72 -15.31 12.98
N THR A 57 3.84 -13.99 12.83
CA THR A 57 2.86 -13.04 13.40
C THR A 57 1.48 -13.11 12.73
N THR A 58 1.43 -13.37 11.42
CA THR A 58 0.15 -13.57 10.69
C THR A 58 -0.49 -14.92 11.04
N LEU A 59 0.32 -15.97 11.20
CA LEU A 59 -0.14 -17.26 11.66
C LEU A 59 -0.77 -17.18 13.06
N TRP A 60 -0.08 -16.49 13.97
CA TRP A 60 -0.58 -16.21 15.31
C TRP A 60 -1.88 -15.40 15.28
N ALA A 61 -1.93 -14.32 14.49
CA ALA A 61 -3.13 -13.50 14.34
C ALA A 61 -4.32 -14.33 13.82
N GLY A 62 -4.11 -15.16 12.80
CA GLY A 62 -5.15 -16.04 12.27
C GLY A 62 -5.65 -17.08 13.28
N ALA A 63 -4.74 -17.68 14.05
CA ALA A 63 -5.10 -18.63 15.12
C ALA A 63 -5.89 -17.95 16.24
N TYR A 64 -5.44 -16.76 16.67
CA TYR A 64 -6.10 -15.96 17.70
C TYR A 64 -7.54 -15.59 17.30
N GLN A 65 -7.77 -15.24 16.03
CA GLN A 65 -9.09 -14.89 15.51
C GLN A 65 -10.00 -16.11 15.32
N ALA A 66 -9.44 -17.27 15.01
CA ALA A 66 -10.19 -18.52 14.83
C ALA A 66 -10.57 -19.20 16.16
N TYR A 67 -10.00 -18.76 17.28
CA TYR A 67 -10.21 -19.38 18.57
C TYR A 67 -11.50 -18.90 19.23
N ASN A 68 -12.36 -19.83 19.64
CA ASN A 68 -13.67 -19.56 20.23
C ASN A 68 -13.72 -19.73 21.77
N GLY A 69 -12.57 -19.99 22.39
CA GLY A 69 -12.48 -20.17 23.86
C GLY A 69 -12.21 -18.87 24.60
N PRO A 70 -12.15 -18.91 25.94
CA PRO A 70 -11.78 -17.76 26.74
C PRO A 70 -10.34 -17.34 26.45
N ILE A 71 -10.13 -16.03 26.22
CA ILE A 71 -8.83 -15.46 25.87
C ILE A 71 -8.41 -14.44 26.90
N HIS A 72 -7.22 -14.63 27.50
CA HIS A 72 -6.59 -13.70 28.44
C HIS A 72 -5.55 -12.78 27.76
N GLY A 73 -5.75 -12.51 26.49
CA GLY A 73 -4.87 -11.69 25.65
C GLY A 73 -3.99 -12.53 24.69
N PRO A 74 -3.43 -11.90 23.65
CA PRO A 74 -2.76 -12.63 22.57
C PRO A 74 -1.49 -13.38 23.04
N VAL A 75 -0.73 -12.81 23.97
CA VAL A 75 0.49 -13.45 24.50
C VAL A 75 0.15 -14.70 25.31
N ASN A 76 -0.82 -14.59 26.23
CA ASN A 76 -1.26 -15.74 27.02
C ASN A 76 -1.87 -16.81 26.13
N PHE A 77 -2.64 -16.42 25.10
CA PHE A 77 -3.18 -17.36 24.12
C PHE A 77 -2.08 -18.22 23.48
N LEU A 78 -0.96 -17.62 23.07
CA LEU A 78 0.13 -18.38 22.46
C LEU A 78 0.78 -19.35 23.44
N LEU A 79 0.88 -18.98 24.72
CA LEU A 79 1.48 -19.83 25.77
C LEU A 79 0.54 -20.94 26.24
N GLU A 80 -0.77 -20.67 26.30
CA GLU A 80 -1.80 -21.58 26.80
C GLU A 80 -2.28 -22.56 25.70
N HIS A 81 -2.27 -22.11 24.43
CA HIS A 81 -2.83 -22.85 23.30
C HIS A 81 -1.91 -22.92 22.07
N PRO A 82 -0.62 -23.29 22.21
CA PRO A 82 0.31 -23.34 21.07
C PRO A 82 -0.14 -24.31 19.97
N GLU A 83 -0.89 -25.36 20.34
CA GLU A 83 -1.45 -26.36 19.42
C GLU A 83 -2.48 -25.79 18.46
N THR A 84 -3.03 -24.60 18.75
CA THR A 84 -4.05 -23.96 17.88
C THR A 84 -3.44 -23.19 16.73
N LEU A 85 -2.12 -23.00 16.69
CA LEU A 85 -1.45 -22.20 15.65
C LEU A 85 -1.77 -22.62 14.21
N TRP A 86 -1.96 -23.95 14.00
CA TRP A 86 -2.30 -24.37 12.63
C TRP A 86 -3.68 -23.87 12.13
N HIS A 87 -4.63 -23.50 13.01
CA HIS A 87 -5.90 -22.90 12.62
C HIS A 87 -5.72 -21.50 12.00
N GLY A 88 -4.55 -20.89 12.21
CA GLY A 88 -4.16 -19.65 11.56
C GLY A 88 -3.67 -19.80 10.11
N ILE A 89 -3.35 -21.03 9.66
CA ILE A 89 -2.78 -21.24 8.31
C ILE A 89 -3.67 -20.71 7.19
N PRO A 90 -5.00 -20.97 7.15
CA PRO A 90 -5.84 -20.45 6.07
C PRO A 90 -5.82 -18.93 5.97
N PHE A 91 -5.85 -18.23 7.10
CA PHE A 91 -5.77 -16.78 7.16
C PHE A 91 -4.38 -16.28 6.72
N ALA A 92 -3.32 -16.78 7.35
CA ALA A 92 -1.95 -16.34 7.10
C ALA A 92 -1.51 -16.60 5.66
N ALA A 93 -1.74 -17.80 5.15
CA ALA A 93 -1.38 -18.16 3.77
C ALA A 93 -2.12 -17.26 2.76
N THR A 94 -3.41 -17.03 2.95
CA THR A 94 -4.20 -16.18 2.06
C THR A 94 -3.71 -14.73 2.09
N LEU A 95 -3.53 -14.16 3.28
CA LEU A 95 -3.08 -12.79 3.42
C LEU A 95 -1.68 -12.59 2.81
N LEU A 96 -0.75 -13.52 3.07
CA LEU A 96 0.60 -13.46 2.52
C LEU A 96 0.62 -13.65 1.01
N ILE A 97 -0.21 -14.55 0.44
CA ILE A 97 -0.34 -14.69 -1.02
C ILE A 97 -0.81 -13.37 -1.64
N ILE A 98 -1.80 -12.71 -1.07
CA ILE A 98 -2.30 -11.42 -1.57
C ILE A 98 -1.20 -10.37 -1.51
N LEU A 99 -0.49 -10.23 -0.37
CA LEU A 99 0.58 -9.25 -0.20
C LEU A 99 1.77 -9.54 -1.13
N VAL A 100 2.21 -10.80 -1.22
CA VAL A 100 3.30 -11.19 -2.13
C VAL A 100 2.92 -10.90 -3.58
N THR A 101 1.70 -11.22 -3.99
CA THR A 101 1.21 -10.96 -5.35
C THR A 101 1.19 -9.46 -5.65
N HIS A 102 0.76 -8.64 -4.68
CA HIS A 102 0.78 -7.18 -4.77
C HIS A 102 2.21 -6.67 -5.01
N GLU A 103 3.15 -7.02 -4.13
CA GLU A 103 4.55 -6.58 -4.25
C GLU A 103 5.23 -7.12 -5.52
N CYS A 104 4.90 -8.35 -5.93
CA CYS A 104 5.37 -8.90 -7.20
C CYS A 104 4.87 -8.10 -8.40
N GLY A 105 3.66 -7.55 -8.36
CA GLY A 105 3.15 -6.65 -9.39
C GLY A 105 4.07 -5.45 -9.59
N HIS A 106 4.39 -4.73 -8.54
CA HIS A 106 5.33 -3.62 -8.57
C HIS A 106 6.73 -4.05 -9.04
N TYR A 107 7.25 -5.14 -8.47
CA TYR A 107 8.58 -5.64 -8.80
C TYR A 107 8.73 -6.03 -10.27
N VAL A 108 7.75 -6.76 -10.82
CA VAL A 108 7.79 -7.18 -12.23
C VAL A 108 7.77 -5.99 -13.17
N LEU A 109 6.87 -5.02 -12.94
CA LEU A 109 6.79 -3.82 -13.77
C LEU A 109 8.03 -2.92 -13.61
N SER A 110 8.60 -2.83 -12.41
CA SER A 110 9.87 -2.11 -12.21
C SER A 110 11.00 -2.73 -13.05
N ARG A 111 11.07 -4.07 -13.09
CA ARG A 111 12.06 -4.78 -13.93
C ARG A 111 11.83 -4.57 -15.43
N ILE A 112 10.57 -4.58 -15.89
CA ILE A 112 10.22 -4.31 -17.29
C ILE A 112 10.63 -2.88 -17.68
N HIS A 113 10.37 -1.91 -16.81
CA HIS A 113 10.76 -0.51 -17.05
C HIS A 113 12.23 -0.22 -16.72
N ARG A 114 13.03 -1.22 -16.33
CA ARG A 114 14.45 -1.11 -15.95
C ARG A 114 14.68 -0.15 -14.77
N VAL A 115 13.71 -0.03 -13.88
CA VAL A 115 13.84 0.71 -12.63
C VAL A 115 14.36 -0.26 -11.56
N PRO A 116 15.53 -0.03 -10.97
CA PRO A 116 16.04 -0.89 -9.90
C PRO A 116 15.10 -0.88 -8.70
N ALA A 117 14.74 -2.07 -8.21
CA ALA A 117 13.91 -2.24 -7.04
C ALA A 117 14.54 -3.23 -6.05
N SER A 118 14.34 -2.97 -4.75
CA SER A 118 14.75 -3.91 -3.70
C SER A 118 13.84 -5.13 -3.67
N LEU A 119 14.24 -6.17 -2.93
CA LEU A 119 13.31 -7.21 -2.51
C LEU A 119 12.23 -6.60 -1.60
N PRO A 120 10.99 -7.14 -1.61
CA PRO A 120 9.95 -6.70 -0.72
C PRO A 120 10.34 -6.94 0.74
N LEU A 121 10.15 -5.90 1.56
CA LEU A 121 10.34 -5.93 3.01
C LEU A 121 8.98 -6.07 3.65
N PHE A 122 8.68 -7.24 4.20
CA PHE A 122 7.47 -7.50 4.96
C PHE A 122 7.62 -6.99 6.39
N ILE A 123 6.65 -6.27 6.90
CA ILE A 123 6.70 -5.66 8.23
C ILE A 123 5.78 -6.46 9.15
N PRO A 124 6.35 -7.22 10.11
CA PRO A 124 5.54 -7.94 11.08
C PRO A 124 4.74 -6.95 11.93
N GLY A 125 3.51 -7.32 12.23
CA GLY A 125 2.57 -6.54 13.01
C GLY A 125 2.08 -7.29 14.24
N PRO A 126 1.31 -6.61 15.11
CA PRO A 126 0.80 -7.23 16.31
C PRO A 126 -0.27 -8.30 16.01
N PRO A 127 -0.23 -9.45 16.71
CA PRO A 127 -1.11 -10.58 16.44
C PRO A 127 -2.58 -10.35 16.83
N TYR A 128 -2.87 -9.35 17.66
CA TYR A 128 -4.26 -8.98 18.00
C TYR A 128 -4.95 -8.16 16.88
N PHE A 129 -4.24 -7.87 15.81
CA PHE A 129 -4.80 -7.21 14.63
C PHE A 129 -4.76 -8.19 13.45
N ILE A 130 -3.83 -8.04 12.52
CA ILE A 130 -3.69 -8.91 11.34
C ILE A 130 -2.31 -9.57 11.24
N GLY A 131 -1.43 -9.28 12.18
CA GLY A 131 -0.08 -9.84 12.23
C GLY A 131 0.92 -9.21 11.26
N THR A 132 0.53 -8.21 10.49
CA THR A 132 1.43 -7.48 9.57
C THR A 132 0.98 -6.05 9.39
N PHE A 133 1.94 -5.17 9.08
CA PHE A 133 1.70 -3.81 8.57
C PHE A 133 1.81 -3.72 7.04
N GLY A 134 1.88 -4.85 6.34
CA GLY A 134 2.05 -4.91 4.90
C GLY A 134 3.50 -5.18 4.49
N ALA A 135 3.80 -4.83 3.24
CA ALA A 135 5.14 -4.94 2.67
C ALA A 135 5.48 -3.66 1.91
N ILE A 136 6.78 -3.42 1.72
CA ILE A 136 7.28 -2.23 1.02
C ILE A 136 8.40 -2.64 0.09
N ILE A 137 8.34 -2.20 -1.16
CA ILE A 137 9.44 -2.25 -2.12
C ILE A 137 10.08 -0.86 -2.21
N ARG A 138 11.41 -0.79 -2.11
CA ARG A 138 12.15 0.45 -2.36
C ARG A 138 12.57 0.51 -3.81
N LEU A 139 12.07 1.50 -4.54
CA LEU A 139 12.56 1.85 -5.86
C LEU A 139 13.86 2.65 -5.70
N ARG A 140 14.90 2.27 -6.46
CA ARG A 140 16.22 2.88 -6.40
C ARG A 140 16.44 3.69 -7.65
N GLY A 141 16.61 4.97 -7.49
CA GLY A 141 16.86 5.90 -8.57
C GLY A 141 15.61 6.64 -9.07
N PRO A 142 15.81 7.71 -9.82
CA PRO A 142 14.73 8.55 -10.31
C PRO A 142 13.92 7.81 -11.39
N ILE A 143 12.61 7.85 -11.28
CA ILE A 143 11.72 7.37 -12.34
C ILE A 143 11.51 8.51 -13.32
N LEU A 144 12.34 8.55 -14.37
CA LEU A 144 12.35 9.63 -15.37
C LEU A 144 11.12 9.63 -16.30
N ASN A 145 10.32 8.57 -16.30
CA ASN A 145 9.19 8.40 -17.20
C ASN A 145 7.88 8.25 -16.43
N ARG A 146 6.95 9.20 -16.65
CA ARG A 146 5.60 9.16 -16.03
C ARG A 146 4.83 7.90 -16.35
N ARG A 147 5.02 7.30 -17.54
CA ARG A 147 4.39 6.04 -17.90
C ARG A 147 4.91 4.89 -17.02
N ALA A 148 6.21 4.82 -16.81
CA ALA A 148 6.80 3.82 -15.91
C ALA A 148 6.28 3.97 -14.48
N LEU A 149 6.18 5.21 -13.97
CA LEU A 149 5.63 5.49 -12.65
C LEU A 149 4.16 5.05 -12.52
N PHE A 150 3.36 5.32 -13.55
CA PHE A 150 1.96 4.89 -13.60
C PHE A 150 1.84 3.36 -13.63
N ASP A 151 2.54 2.72 -14.57
CA ASP A 151 2.49 1.26 -14.76
C ASP A 151 2.92 0.51 -13.49
N ILE A 152 4.04 0.94 -12.88
CA ILE A 152 4.54 0.38 -11.62
C ILE A 152 3.52 0.63 -10.49
N GLY A 153 3.00 1.86 -10.35
CA GLY A 153 2.08 2.23 -9.28
C GLY A 153 0.74 1.47 -9.33
N VAL A 154 0.24 1.13 -10.52
CA VAL A 154 -1.03 0.38 -10.67
C VAL A 154 -0.83 -1.13 -10.57
N ALA A 155 0.34 -1.64 -10.94
CA ALA A 155 0.57 -3.09 -11.08
C ALA A 155 0.39 -3.86 -9.77
N GLY A 156 0.89 -3.33 -8.64
CA GLY A 156 0.73 -3.95 -7.33
C GLY A 156 -0.73 -4.05 -6.91
N PRO A 157 -1.44 -2.91 -6.81
CA PRO A 157 -2.86 -2.91 -6.47
C PRO A 157 -3.71 -3.80 -7.37
N LEU A 158 -3.46 -3.82 -8.67
CA LEU A 158 -4.21 -4.66 -9.61
C LEU A 158 -3.95 -6.15 -9.37
N ALA A 159 -2.68 -6.55 -9.20
CA ALA A 159 -2.32 -7.94 -8.93
C ALA A 159 -2.86 -8.41 -7.57
N GLY A 160 -2.71 -7.60 -6.53
CA GLY A 160 -3.26 -7.88 -5.20
C GLY A 160 -4.79 -7.94 -5.19
N PHE A 161 -5.47 -7.07 -5.94
CA PHE A 161 -6.92 -7.07 -6.11
C PHE A 161 -7.41 -8.37 -6.74
N ILE A 162 -6.78 -8.83 -7.82
CA ILE A 162 -7.15 -10.09 -8.49
C ILE A 162 -6.97 -11.27 -7.52
N ALA A 163 -5.85 -11.35 -6.81
CA ALA A 163 -5.60 -12.39 -5.83
C ALA A 163 -6.64 -12.37 -4.69
N ALA A 164 -6.98 -11.19 -4.19
CA ALA A 164 -7.96 -11.01 -3.13
C ALA A 164 -9.38 -11.38 -3.57
N VAL A 165 -9.78 -11.04 -4.81
CA VAL A 165 -11.10 -11.43 -5.35
C VAL A 165 -11.21 -12.94 -5.49
N VAL A 166 -10.18 -13.62 -6.00
CA VAL A 166 -10.16 -15.09 -6.08
C VAL A 166 -10.27 -15.71 -4.68
N ALA A 167 -9.48 -15.22 -3.74
CA ALA A 167 -9.51 -15.68 -2.35
C ALA A 167 -10.88 -15.41 -1.68
N LEU A 168 -11.52 -14.28 -1.99
CA LEU A 168 -12.85 -13.94 -1.48
C LEU A 168 -13.91 -14.92 -1.98
N ILE A 169 -13.88 -15.27 -3.26
CA ILE A 169 -14.79 -16.26 -3.85
C ILE A 169 -14.62 -17.61 -3.15
N ILE A 170 -13.38 -18.07 -2.97
CA ILE A 170 -13.08 -19.32 -2.25
C ILE A 170 -13.56 -19.22 -0.81
N GLY A 171 -13.24 -18.14 -0.12
CA GLY A 171 -13.61 -17.92 1.27
C GLY A 171 -15.12 -17.88 1.48
N LEU A 172 -15.88 -17.22 0.59
CA LEU A 172 -17.35 -17.19 0.67
C LEU A 172 -17.97 -18.57 0.47
N ASN A 173 -17.44 -19.39 -0.44
CA ASN A 173 -17.90 -20.79 -0.60
C ASN A 173 -17.67 -21.65 0.63
N LEU A 174 -16.68 -21.31 1.45
CA LEU A 174 -16.34 -22.01 2.70
C LEU A 174 -16.99 -21.37 3.93
N SER A 175 -17.66 -20.23 3.75
CA SER A 175 -18.31 -19.48 4.83
C SER A 175 -19.64 -20.10 5.22
N THR A 176 -20.10 -19.78 6.43
CA THR A 176 -21.37 -20.29 6.96
C THR A 176 -22.40 -19.16 7.08
N VAL A 177 -23.62 -19.46 6.65
CA VAL A 177 -24.77 -18.57 6.85
C VAL A 177 -25.38 -18.87 8.21
N VAL A 178 -25.56 -17.86 9.03
CA VAL A 178 -26.04 -17.94 10.41
C VAL A 178 -27.17 -16.94 10.65
N ASP A 179 -27.93 -17.12 11.72
CA ASP A 179 -28.91 -16.12 12.15
C ASP A 179 -28.19 -14.95 12.84
N ARG A 180 -28.46 -13.73 12.40
CA ARG A 180 -27.85 -12.48 12.91
C ARG A 180 -28.08 -12.30 14.42
N THR A 181 -29.17 -12.84 14.96
CA THR A 181 -29.49 -12.73 16.40
C THR A 181 -28.60 -13.60 17.29
N THR A 182 -27.98 -14.62 16.72
CA THR A 182 -27.14 -15.58 17.47
C THR A 182 -25.64 -15.30 17.34
N THR A 183 -25.25 -14.33 16.51
CA THR A 183 -23.84 -14.09 16.19
C THR A 183 -23.29 -12.96 17.03
N HIS A 184 -22.28 -13.25 17.84
CA HIS A 184 -21.46 -12.27 18.54
C HIS A 184 -20.08 -12.26 17.86
N GLY A 185 -19.79 -11.25 17.06
CA GLY A 185 -18.51 -11.15 16.36
C GLY A 185 -18.20 -9.74 15.87
N LEU A 186 -17.02 -9.58 15.28
CA LEU A 186 -16.64 -8.34 14.64
C LEU A 186 -17.51 -8.09 13.39
N GLN A 187 -18.30 -7.04 13.41
CA GLN A 187 -19.03 -6.61 12.23
C GLN A 187 -18.08 -5.94 11.24
N LEU A 188 -17.95 -6.53 10.07
CA LEU A 188 -17.15 -5.99 8.99
C LEU A 188 -17.99 -5.03 8.15
N GLY A 189 -17.34 -4.02 7.58
CA GLY A 189 -17.96 -3.20 6.56
C GLY A 189 -18.28 -4.04 5.31
N GLU A 190 -19.42 -3.75 4.68
CA GLU A 190 -19.89 -4.41 3.48
C GLU A 190 -19.68 -3.54 2.24
N PRO A 191 -18.45 -3.44 1.68
CA PRO A 191 -18.23 -2.71 0.45
C PRO A 191 -19.01 -3.32 -0.71
N LEU A 192 -19.42 -2.51 -1.68
CA LEU A 192 -20.23 -2.95 -2.82
C LEU A 192 -19.69 -4.19 -3.53
N LEU A 193 -18.39 -4.30 -3.64
CA LEU A 193 -17.74 -5.47 -4.22
C LEU A 193 -18.03 -6.76 -3.42
N LEU A 194 -17.93 -6.68 -2.08
CA LEU A 194 -18.26 -7.81 -1.20
C LEU A 194 -19.73 -8.20 -1.35
N GLN A 195 -20.64 -7.23 -1.33
CA GLN A 195 -22.07 -7.48 -1.52
C GLN A 195 -22.35 -8.15 -2.87
N PHE A 196 -21.72 -7.65 -3.95
CA PHE A 196 -21.89 -8.22 -5.28
C PHE A 196 -21.38 -9.65 -5.37
N ILE A 197 -20.17 -9.93 -4.85
CA ILE A 197 -19.58 -11.28 -4.88
C ILE A 197 -20.37 -12.22 -3.94
N SER A 198 -20.80 -11.76 -2.77
CA SER A 198 -21.64 -12.54 -1.86
C SER A 198 -22.95 -12.92 -2.51
N TRP A 199 -23.60 -11.98 -3.19
CA TRP A 199 -24.82 -12.26 -3.95
C TRP A 199 -24.60 -13.29 -5.05
N LEU A 200 -23.45 -13.23 -5.75
CA LEU A 200 -23.13 -14.16 -6.83
C LEU A 200 -22.82 -15.57 -6.33
N VAL A 201 -22.14 -15.69 -5.16
CA VAL A 201 -21.66 -16.97 -4.62
C VAL A 201 -22.67 -17.62 -3.67
N VAL A 202 -23.25 -16.84 -2.78
CA VAL A 202 -24.15 -17.35 -1.72
C VAL A 202 -25.62 -17.16 -2.10
N GLY A 203 -25.90 -16.18 -2.98
CA GLY A 203 -27.28 -15.83 -3.37
C GLY A 203 -27.90 -14.76 -2.48
N SER A 204 -29.20 -14.57 -2.61
CA SER A 204 -29.96 -13.63 -1.79
C SER A 204 -30.20 -14.19 -0.40
N LEU A 205 -29.77 -13.48 0.62
CA LEU A 205 -29.95 -13.87 2.01
C LEU A 205 -31.25 -13.27 2.58
N PRO A 206 -31.94 -13.99 3.49
CA PRO A 206 -33.02 -13.41 4.27
C PRO A 206 -32.53 -12.26 5.16
N PRO A 207 -33.41 -11.29 5.53
CA PRO A 207 -33.02 -10.14 6.34
C PRO A 207 -32.39 -10.46 7.71
N GLN A 208 -32.71 -11.66 8.24
CA GLN A 208 -32.22 -12.16 9.52
C GLN A 208 -30.90 -12.93 9.40
N ALA A 209 -30.45 -13.25 8.18
CA ALA A 209 -29.24 -14.02 7.97
C ALA A 209 -28.00 -13.12 7.88
N ASP A 210 -26.88 -13.66 8.30
CA ASP A 210 -25.56 -13.05 8.19
C ASP A 210 -24.54 -14.10 7.74
N ILE A 211 -23.37 -13.67 7.25
CA ILE A 211 -22.29 -14.55 6.80
C ILE A 211 -21.14 -14.47 7.79
N VAL A 212 -20.84 -15.60 8.44
CA VAL A 212 -19.60 -15.76 9.17
C VAL A 212 -18.52 -16.18 8.19
N LEU A 213 -17.62 -15.25 7.88
CA LEU A 213 -16.57 -15.47 6.90
C LEU A 213 -15.60 -16.56 7.37
N HIS A 214 -15.30 -17.50 6.48
CA HIS A 214 -14.16 -18.39 6.66
C HIS A 214 -12.85 -17.56 6.75
N PRO A 215 -11.80 -18.00 7.49
CA PRO A 215 -10.53 -17.26 7.60
C PRO A 215 -9.91 -16.83 6.26
N ILE A 216 -10.08 -17.61 5.19
CA ILE A 216 -9.70 -17.22 3.82
C ILE A 216 -10.49 -15.99 3.36
N GLY A 217 -11.81 -15.97 3.56
CA GLY A 217 -12.68 -14.85 3.19
C GLY A 217 -12.35 -13.58 4.00
N PHE A 218 -12.05 -13.75 5.27
CA PHE A 218 -11.65 -12.64 6.14
C PHE A 218 -10.29 -12.05 5.72
N ALA A 219 -9.31 -12.90 5.42
CA ALA A 219 -8.01 -12.44 4.87
C ALA A 219 -8.17 -11.72 3.53
N ALA A 220 -9.06 -12.22 2.66
CA ALA A 220 -9.36 -11.60 1.38
C ALA A 220 -10.03 -10.23 1.54
N TRP A 221 -11.00 -10.10 2.45
CA TRP A 221 -11.61 -8.82 2.81
C TRP A 221 -10.56 -7.82 3.28
N PHE A 222 -9.64 -8.27 4.13
CA PHE A 222 -8.54 -7.44 4.61
C PHE A 222 -7.60 -7.02 3.48
N GLY A 223 -7.26 -7.94 2.58
CA GLY A 223 -6.44 -7.66 1.40
C GLY A 223 -7.07 -6.60 0.48
N LEU A 224 -8.38 -6.69 0.23
CA LEU A 224 -9.14 -5.68 -0.52
C LEU A 224 -9.15 -4.32 0.20
N PHE A 225 -9.32 -4.33 1.51
CA PHE A 225 -9.31 -3.12 2.33
C PHE A 225 -7.96 -2.41 2.25
N VAL A 226 -6.84 -3.13 2.48
CA VAL A 226 -5.49 -2.57 2.39
C VAL A 226 -5.18 -2.08 0.98
N THR A 227 -5.55 -2.82 -0.06
CA THR A 227 -5.38 -2.39 -1.44
C THR A 227 -6.14 -1.08 -1.73
N SER A 228 -7.36 -0.96 -1.22
CA SER A 228 -8.14 0.28 -1.35
C SER A 228 -7.48 1.47 -0.66
N LEU A 229 -6.89 1.24 0.51
CA LEU A 229 -6.15 2.27 1.23
C LEU A 229 -4.86 2.69 0.50
N ASN A 230 -4.15 1.73 -0.09
CA ASN A 230 -2.96 2.03 -0.90
C ASN A 230 -3.29 2.85 -2.16
N LEU A 231 -4.52 2.76 -2.67
CA LEU A 231 -4.98 3.55 -3.82
C LEU A 231 -5.40 4.98 -3.46
N ILE A 232 -5.39 5.37 -2.19
CA ILE A 232 -5.64 6.76 -1.81
C ILE A 232 -4.52 7.64 -2.40
N PRO A 233 -4.82 8.73 -3.14
CA PRO A 233 -3.81 9.52 -3.84
C PRO A 233 -3.06 10.49 -2.90
N ILE A 234 -2.41 9.96 -1.87
CA ILE A 234 -1.69 10.70 -0.83
C ILE A 234 -0.24 10.23 -0.77
N GLY A 235 0.68 11.18 -0.72
CA GLY A 235 2.09 10.97 -0.43
C GLY A 235 2.75 9.88 -1.29
N GLN A 236 3.34 8.89 -0.62
CA GLN A 236 4.09 7.80 -1.24
C GLN A 236 3.27 6.50 -1.37
N LEU A 237 1.96 6.54 -1.13
CA LEU A 237 1.09 5.41 -1.42
C LEU A 237 1.01 5.16 -2.94
N ASP A 238 0.62 3.96 -3.35
CA ASP A 238 0.50 3.61 -4.78
C ASP A 238 -0.40 4.58 -5.53
N GLY A 239 -1.56 4.95 -4.92
CA GLY A 239 -2.44 5.99 -5.45
C GLY A 239 -1.79 7.36 -5.56
N GLY A 240 -0.84 7.69 -4.68
CA GLY A 240 -0.02 8.90 -4.77
C GLY A 240 0.89 8.90 -6.00
N HIS A 241 1.58 7.77 -6.27
CA HIS A 241 2.39 7.57 -7.47
C HIS A 241 1.55 7.66 -8.75
N VAL A 242 0.39 7.00 -8.78
CA VAL A 242 -0.56 7.05 -9.90
C VAL A 242 -1.06 8.48 -10.12
N ALA A 243 -1.47 9.17 -9.08
CA ALA A 243 -1.95 10.54 -9.16
C ALA A 243 -0.86 11.51 -9.64
N TYR A 244 0.39 11.32 -9.18
CA TYR A 244 1.51 12.13 -9.66
C TYR A 244 1.83 11.86 -11.13
N ALA A 245 1.79 10.60 -11.57
CA ALA A 245 1.99 10.25 -12.96
C ALA A 245 0.95 10.90 -13.89
N LEU A 246 -0.32 10.98 -13.46
CA LEU A 246 -1.43 11.56 -14.24
C LEU A 246 -1.46 13.10 -14.20
N TRP A 247 -1.31 13.68 -13.00
CA TRP A 247 -1.58 15.11 -12.77
C TRP A 247 -0.35 15.91 -12.33
N GLY A 248 0.82 15.25 -12.17
CA GLY A 248 2.06 15.92 -11.76
C GLY A 248 1.91 16.58 -10.39
N THR A 249 2.40 17.81 -10.26
CA THR A 249 2.37 18.58 -9.00
C THR A 249 0.98 18.84 -8.44
N ARG A 250 -0.09 18.73 -9.26
CA ARG A 250 -1.49 18.83 -8.78
C ARG A 250 -1.88 17.70 -7.82
N GLN A 251 -1.16 16.57 -7.84
CA GLN A 251 -1.33 15.49 -6.86
C GLN A 251 -1.29 16.02 -5.42
N ARG A 252 -0.41 16.98 -5.13
CA ARG A 252 -0.33 17.61 -3.79
C ARG A 252 -1.64 18.30 -3.40
N THR A 253 -2.27 19.02 -4.32
CA THR A 253 -3.56 19.68 -4.06
C THR A 253 -4.67 18.65 -3.82
N ILE A 254 -4.67 17.55 -4.58
CA ILE A 254 -5.61 16.45 -4.40
C ILE A 254 -5.42 15.83 -3.02
N ALA A 255 -4.19 15.53 -2.63
CA ALA A 255 -3.87 14.99 -1.30
C ALA A 255 -4.37 15.90 -0.17
N PHE A 256 -4.14 17.22 -0.28
CA PHE A 256 -4.65 18.18 0.69
C PHE A 256 -6.18 18.22 0.77
N ALA A 257 -6.88 18.03 -0.36
CA ALA A 257 -8.34 18.01 -0.40
C ALA A 257 -8.93 16.73 0.21
N ILE A 258 -8.21 15.62 0.15
CA ILE A 258 -8.67 14.32 0.68
C ILE A 258 -8.60 14.28 2.21
N VAL A 259 -7.62 14.91 2.85
CA VAL A 259 -7.46 14.86 4.31
C VAL A 259 -8.70 15.36 5.06
N PRO A 260 -9.28 16.53 4.74
CA PRO A 260 -10.54 16.95 5.36
C PRO A 260 -11.69 15.95 5.14
N VAL A 261 -11.74 15.30 3.96
CA VAL A 261 -12.74 14.27 3.69
C VAL A 261 -12.56 13.07 4.63
N LEU A 262 -11.32 12.58 4.81
CA LEU A 262 -11.02 11.51 5.75
C LEU A 262 -11.41 11.89 7.20
N ILE A 263 -11.14 13.13 7.60
CA ILE A 263 -11.53 13.63 8.92
C ILE A 263 -13.05 13.60 9.10
N VAL A 264 -13.81 14.10 8.11
CA VAL A 264 -15.28 14.08 8.14
C VAL A 264 -15.79 12.64 8.16
N LEU A 265 -15.25 11.74 7.34
CA LEU A 265 -15.60 10.32 7.33
C LEU A 265 -15.34 9.65 8.69
N GLY A 266 -14.33 10.11 9.43
CA GLY A 266 -14.07 9.64 10.79
C GLY A 266 -15.15 10.04 11.80
N PHE A 267 -15.85 11.16 11.58
CA PHE A 267 -16.96 11.59 12.43
C PHE A 267 -18.30 10.92 12.07
N VAL A 268 -18.58 10.75 10.78
CA VAL A 268 -19.89 10.24 10.32
C VAL A 268 -19.90 8.73 10.06
N GLY A 269 -18.73 8.10 10.04
CA GLY A 269 -18.59 6.68 9.73
C GLY A 269 -17.63 5.98 10.69
N TRP A 270 -16.58 5.38 10.15
CA TRP A 270 -15.63 4.59 10.93
C TRP A 270 -14.48 5.48 11.47
N PRO A 271 -14.22 5.50 12.82
CA PRO A 271 -13.15 6.31 13.40
C PRO A 271 -11.74 6.01 12.86
N GLY A 272 -11.51 4.85 12.26
CA GLY A 272 -10.24 4.52 11.63
C GLY A 272 -9.81 5.49 10.53
N TRP A 273 -10.72 6.26 9.94
CA TRP A 273 -10.40 7.31 8.98
C TRP A 273 -9.53 8.43 9.58
N TRP A 274 -9.64 8.69 10.90
CA TRP A 274 -8.77 9.65 11.58
C TRP A 274 -7.32 9.18 11.61
N LEU A 275 -7.10 7.86 11.80
CA LEU A 275 -5.76 7.29 11.71
C LEU A 275 -5.16 7.52 10.33
N TRP A 276 -5.96 7.33 9.27
CA TRP A 276 -5.50 7.56 7.90
C TRP A 276 -5.27 9.04 7.59
N ALA A 277 -6.09 9.94 8.11
CA ALA A 277 -5.86 11.38 8.03
C ALA A 277 -4.56 11.78 8.73
N PHE A 278 -4.28 11.21 9.90
CA PHE A 278 -3.05 11.41 10.65
C PHE A 278 -1.82 10.87 9.91
N MET A 279 -1.90 9.64 9.41
CA MET A 279 -0.84 9.02 8.61
C MET A 279 -0.52 9.83 7.34
N ALA A 280 -1.54 10.32 6.66
CA ALA A 280 -1.38 11.22 5.52
C ALA A 280 -0.57 12.48 5.89
N GLY A 281 -0.81 13.03 7.07
CA GLY A 281 -0.03 14.15 7.61
C GLY A 281 1.43 13.80 7.89
N LEU A 282 1.70 12.60 8.39
CA LEU A 282 3.07 12.12 8.68
C LEU A 282 3.88 11.81 7.43
N TRP A 283 3.28 11.15 6.43
CA TRP A 283 3.97 10.78 5.18
C TRP A 283 4.14 11.93 4.22
N GLY A 284 3.51 13.07 4.53
CA GLY A 284 3.57 14.27 3.70
C GLY A 284 2.62 14.20 2.50
N PHE A 285 2.29 15.38 1.98
CA PHE A 285 1.31 15.53 0.90
C PHE A 285 1.92 15.49 -0.49
N GLY A 286 3.26 15.55 -0.59
CA GLY A 286 3.99 15.64 -1.85
C GLY A 286 4.68 14.36 -2.24
N HIS A 287 4.64 14.05 -3.53
CA HIS A 287 5.53 13.08 -4.13
C HIS A 287 6.90 13.75 -4.28
N PRO A 288 8.04 13.12 -3.91
CA PRO A 288 9.36 13.62 -4.26
C PRO A 288 9.48 13.72 -5.78
N PRO A 289 10.21 14.73 -6.30
CA PRO A 289 10.38 14.95 -7.72
C PRO A 289 11.09 13.79 -8.42
#